data_7ca48c9c8363782dc9b6ebce83871990
#
_entry.id   7ca48c9c8363782dc9b6ebce83871990
#
_cell.length_a   1.000
_cell.length_b   1.000
_cell.length_c   1.000
_cell.angle_alpha   90.00
_cell.angle_beta   90.00
_cell.angle_gamma   90.00
#
_symmetry.space_group_name_H-M   'P 1'
#
loop_
_entity.id
_entity.type
_entity.pdbx_description
1 polymer ?
#
loop_
_entity_poly.entity_id
_entity_poly.type
_entity_poly.pdbx_seq_one_letter_code
_entity_poly.pdbx_strand_id
1 'polypeptide(L)'
;MNLMSWLTIPTSITISTIMVTSSTHWIMAWTCLEINTLSMIPMISKPNHPRATEAATKYFLTQTLASMTMLFAATMNALTTSHWEITLLTDYTAITLMTMALMMKIGAAPFHFWLPEVSQGATTMTSLTILTWQKLAPMAILLTLSNKINQTILLTMAILSITMGGLGGLNQTQMRKLMAFSSIAHTGWILSTMALAPNISALTLSIYIMTTTPIFMMLHFTSTSTIKDLGMMWTISPQLTSILTMTILSLGGLPPLTGFMPKWLILNKMVMFNLMTEAALMAVMSLLSLYIYLRLTYISSMTLTPHINTTTMKWRMNYKTQPLTSSTLMILAILMLPITPKL
;
A
#
# COMPACT_ATOMS: atom_id res chain seq x y z
N MET A 1 -13.87 21.26 11.87
CA MET A 1 -12.73 21.64 11.01
C MET A 1 -13.22 22.74 10.07
N ASN A 2 -12.51 23.86 10.00
CA ASN A 2 -12.84 24.94 9.08
C ASN A 2 -12.57 24.52 7.64
N LEU A 3 -13.30 25.07 6.67
CA LEU A 3 -13.12 24.78 5.25
C LEU A 3 -11.65 24.92 4.81
N MET A 4 -10.96 25.92 5.34
CA MET A 4 -9.54 26.20 5.09
C MET A 4 -8.63 25.03 5.51
N SER A 5 -8.84 24.46 6.71
CA SER A 5 -8.04 23.32 7.18
C SER A 5 -8.30 22.04 6.37
N TRP A 6 -9.50 21.90 5.81
CA TRP A 6 -9.85 20.77 4.95
C TRP A 6 -9.17 20.85 3.58
N LEU A 7 -8.90 22.05 3.08
CA LEU A 7 -8.14 22.25 1.83
C LEU A 7 -6.62 22.23 2.05
N THR A 8 -6.13 22.82 3.15
CA THR A 8 -4.68 22.93 3.39
C THR A 8 -3.99 21.57 3.62
N ILE A 9 -4.66 20.60 4.25
CA ILE A 9 -4.06 19.30 4.54
C ILE A 9 -3.83 18.48 3.25
N PRO A 10 -4.80 18.26 2.35
CA PRO A 10 -4.54 17.54 1.11
C PRO A 10 -3.52 18.26 0.21
N THR A 11 -3.58 19.60 0.15
CA THR A 11 -2.60 20.36 -0.66
C THR A 11 -1.18 20.25 -0.11
N SER A 12 -0.98 20.27 1.22
CA SER A 12 0.34 20.05 1.82
C SER A 12 0.88 18.65 1.53
N ILE A 13 0.03 17.62 1.55
CA ILE A 13 0.41 16.24 1.20
C ILE A 13 0.83 16.14 -0.26
N THR A 14 0.08 16.72 -1.19
CA THR A 14 0.41 16.66 -2.63
C THR A 14 1.66 17.46 -2.96
N ILE A 15 1.79 18.67 -2.42
CA ILE A 15 2.98 19.51 -2.63
C ILE A 15 4.23 18.83 -2.05
N SER A 16 4.17 18.31 -0.82
CA SER A 16 5.31 17.64 -0.22
C SER A 16 5.75 16.40 -1.00
N THR A 17 4.83 15.60 -1.53
CA THR A 17 5.20 14.43 -2.36
C THR A 17 5.85 14.84 -3.67
N ILE A 18 5.38 15.89 -4.34
CA ILE A 18 5.99 16.43 -5.57
C ILE A 18 7.39 16.97 -5.28
N MET A 19 7.54 17.72 -4.19
CA MET A 19 8.85 18.26 -3.79
C MET A 19 9.87 17.18 -3.44
N VAL A 20 9.44 16.06 -2.82
CA VAL A 20 10.33 14.90 -2.59
C VAL A 20 10.80 14.30 -3.91
N THR A 21 9.90 14.12 -4.89
CA THR A 21 10.27 13.51 -6.17
C THR A 21 11.23 14.38 -7.00
N SER A 22 11.19 15.69 -6.84
CA SER A 22 12.07 16.65 -7.53
C SER A 22 13.31 17.03 -6.75
N SER A 23 13.45 16.59 -5.47
CA SER A 23 14.59 16.98 -4.63
C SER A 23 15.87 16.25 -5.01
N THR A 24 16.98 16.97 -5.10
CA THR A 24 18.33 16.44 -5.30
C THR A 24 19.16 16.42 -4.01
N HIS A 25 18.71 17.18 -3.01
CA HIS A 25 19.44 17.41 -1.76
C HIS A 25 18.77 16.70 -0.58
N TRP A 26 19.54 16.02 0.29
CA TRP A 26 19.02 15.24 1.41
C TRP A 26 18.18 16.04 2.40
N ILE A 27 18.59 17.25 2.74
CA ILE A 27 17.85 18.10 3.69
C ILE A 27 16.46 18.45 3.12
N MET A 28 16.38 18.76 1.82
CA MET A 28 15.07 19.02 1.17
C MET A 28 14.19 17.78 1.16
N ALA A 29 14.73 16.62 0.83
CA ALA A 29 13.99 15.36 0.87
C ALA A 29 13.46 15.05 2.29
N TRP A 30 14.31 15.25 3.30
CA TRP A 30 13.95 15.03 4.70
C TRP A 30 12.85 15.99 5.17
N THR A 31 13.00 17.31 4.95
CA THR A 31 11.98 18.30 5.36
C THR A 31 10.64 18.05 4.67
N CYS A 32 10.63 17.72 3.39
CA CYS A 32 9.40 17.42 2.66
C CYS A 32 8.72 16.12 3.15
N LEU A 33 9.50 15.09 3.52
CA LEU A 33 8.96 13.89 4.16
C LEU A 33 8.37 14.18 5.54
N GLU A 34 8.98 15.09 6.32
CA GLU A 34 8.43 15.50 7.63
C GLU A 34 7.12 16.30 7.47
N ILE A 35 7.05 17.22 6.52
CA ILE A 35 5.81 17.96 6.23
C ILE A 35 4.70 16.97 5.83
N ASN A 36 5.03 15.95 5.04
CA ASN A 36 4.10 14.91 4.65
C ASN A 36 3.59 14.11 5.87
N THR A 37 4.48 13.70 6.78
CA THR A 37 4.09 12.96 7.99
C THR A 37 3.26 13.81 8.95
N LEU A 38 3.63 15.07 9.17
CA LEU A 38 2.90 15.99 10.03
C LEU A 38 1.49 16.31 9.50
N SER A 39 1.34 16.42 8.18
CA SER A 39 0.03 16.67 7.55
C SER A 39 -0.93 15.49 7.66
N MET A 40 -0.45 14.25 7.83
CA MET A 40 -1.30 13.08 8.02
C MET A 40 -1.87 12.95 9.43
N ILE A 41 -1.21 13.48 10.46
CA ILE A 41 -1.65 13.35 11.86
C ILE A 41 -3.08 13.88 12.08
N PRO A 42 -3.42 15.11 11.66
CA PRO A 42 -4.78 15.63 11.83
C PRO A 42 -5.83 14.86 11.02
N MET A 43 -5.44 14.23 9.91
CA MET A 43 -6.38 13.38 9.16
C MET A 43 -6.70 12.08 9.91
N ILE A 44 -5.72 11.47 10.58
CA ILE A 44 -5.90 10.25 11.36
C ILE A 44 -6.71 10.55 12.62
N SER A 45 -6.43 11.64 13.32
CA SER A 45 -7.09 12.04 14.58
C SER A 45 -8.50 12.64 14.41
N LYS A 46 -8.92 12.98 13.18
CA LYS A 46 -10.19 13.65 12.87
C LYS A 46 -11.45 13.05 13.53
N PRO A 47 -11.58 11.72 13.71
CA PRO A 47 -12.77 11.15 14.35
C PRO A 47 -12.95 11.50 15.84
N ASN A 48 -11.96 12.13 16.50
CA ASN A 48 -11.95 12.45 17.94
C ASN A 48 -12.31 11.25 18.84
N HIS A 49 -11.92 10.05 18.40
CA HIS A 49 -12.14 8.78 19.10
C HIS A 49 -10.81 8.32 19.72
N PRO A 50 -10.80 7.73 20.92
CA PRO A 50 -9.55 7.31 21.57
C PRO A 50 -8.68 6.37 20.73
N ARG A 51 -9.29 5.47 19.94
CA ARG A 51 -8.55 4.62 18.99
C ARG A 51 -7.88 5.41 17.86
N ALA A 52 -8.48 6.52 17.44
CA ALA A 52 -7.91 7.35 16.38
C ALA A 52 -6.71 8.17 16.90
N THR A 53 -6.78 8.65 18.15
CA THR A 53 -5.64 9.34 18.78
C THR A 53 -4.48 8.36 19.04
N GLU A 54 -4.76 7.14 19.49
CA GLU A 54 -3.76 6.08 19.63
C GLU A 54 -3.11 5.74 18.27
N ALA A 55 -3.89 5.62 17.21
CA ALA A 55 -3.38 5.39 15.87
C ALA A 55 -2.48 6.56 15.39
N ALA A 56 -2.88 7.80 15.66
CA ALA A 56 -2.10 8.98 15.30
C ALA A 56 -0.75 9.04 16.05
N THR A 57 -0.73 8.72 17.34
CA THR A 57 0.51 8.67 18.13
C THR A 57 1.45 7.55 17.65
N LYS A 58 0.94 6.36 17.37
CA LYS A 58 1.73 5.25 16.82
C LYS A 58 2.32 5.60 15.46
N TYR A 59 1.52 6.22 14.58
CA TYR A 59 1.99 6.70 13.29
C TYR A 59 3.10 7.74 13.45
N PHE A 60 2.89 8.73 14.31
CA PHE A 60 3.88 9.79 14.55
C PHE A 60 5.20 9.22 15.06
N LEU A 61 5.18 8.41 16.12
CA LEU A 61 6.39 7.84 16.72
C LEU A 61 7.21 6.99 15.73
N THR A 62 6.56 6.16 14.93
CA THR A 62 7.28 5.32 13.95
C THR A 62 7.85 6.13 12.80
N GLN A 63 7.12 7.14 12.32
CA GLN A 63 7.58 7.98 11.23
C GLN A 63 8.70 8.94 11.66
N THR A 64 8.66 9.46 12.90
CA THR A 64 9.75 10.28 13.44
C THR A 64 11.03 9.47 13.67
N LEU A 65 10.93 8.25 14.19
CA LEU A 65 12.09 7.35 14.26
C LEU A 65 12.71 7.12 12.89
N ALA A 66 11.89 6.86 11.88
CA ALA A 66 12.36 6.66 10.52
C ALA A 66 13.01 7.92 9.92
N SER A 67 12.49 9.10 10.22
CA SER A 67 13.08 10.35 9.73
C SER A 67 14.39 10.72 10.43
N MET A 68 14.49 10.44 11.73
CA MET A 68 15.74 10.64 12.48
C MET A 68 16.83 9.70 12.01
N THR A 69 16.51 8.41 11.76
CA THR A 69 17.50 7.47 11.19
C THR A 69 17.91 7.86 9.78
N MET A 70 17.01 8.39 8.97
CA MET A 70 17.31 8.92 7.63
C MET A 70 18.25 10.12 7.69
N LEU A 71 17.98 11.09 8.57
CA LEU A 71 18.85 12.26 8.75
C LEU A 71 20.24 11.85 9.26
N PHE A 72 20.29 10.93 10.23
CA PHE A 72 21.55 10.39 10.74
C PHE A 72 22.39 9.73 9.63
N ALA A 73 21.76 8.92 8.79
CA ALA A 73 22.43 8.30 7.65
C ALA A 73 22.97 9.36 6.64
N ALA A 74 22.18 10.42 6.38
CA ALA A 74 22.60 11.50 5.52
C ALA A 74 23.79 12.29 6.11
N THR A 75 23.81 12.56 7.44
CA THR A 75 24.92 13.22 8.11
C THR A 75 26.20 12.37 8.12
N MET A 76 26.08 11.06 8.33
CA MET A 76 27.22 10.14 8.23
C MET A 76 27.85 10.18 6.84
N ASN A 77 27.04 10.13 5.78
CA ASN A 77 27.55 10.26 4.43
C ASN A 77 28.17 11.63 4.15
N ALA A 78 27.58 12.71 4.68
CA ALA A 78 28.12 14.06 4.50
C ALA A 78 29.46 14.28 5.21
N LEU A 79 29.69 13.62 6.36
CA LEU A 79 30.98 13.66 7.07
C LEU A 79 32.10 12.95 6.31
N THR A 80 31.76 11.88 5.57
CA THR A 80 32.79 11.14 4.79
C THR A 80 33.03 11.71 3.40
N THR A 81 31.96 12.15 2.72
CA THR A 81 32.00 12.60 1.32
C THR A 81 31.99 14.12 1.14
N SER A 82 31.66 14.88 2.19
CA SER A 82 31.39 16.33 2.17
C SER A 82 30.24 16.78 1.22
N HIS A 83 29.45 15.83 0.68
CA HIS A 83 28.34 16.10 -0.25
C HIS A 83 26.98 15.74 0.38
N TRP A 84 25.98 16.58 0.09
CA TRP A 84 24.59 16.38 0.53
C TRP A 84 23.66 15.93 -0.59
N GLU A 85 24.20 15.56 -1.73
CA GLU A 85 23.40 15.08 -2.86
C GLU A 85 22.94 13.64 -2.66
N ILE A 86 21.69 13.36 -3.07
CA ILE A 86 21.07 12.03 -2.94
C ILE A 86 21.83 10.98 -3.77
N THR A 87 22.32 11.39 -4.93
CA THR A 87 23.04 10.50 -5.87
C THR A 87 24.45 10.13 -5.43
N LEU A 88 25.05 10.87 -4.50
CA LEU A 88 26.45 10.68 -4.05
C LEU A 88 26.56 9.89 -2.73
N LEU A 89 25.64 8.96 -2.48
CA LEU A 89 25.78 7.99 -1.39
C LEU A 89 26.86 6.95 -1.74
N THR A 90 27.91 6.87 -0.92
CA THR A 90 29.03 5.92 -1.13
C THR A 90 29.28 5.03 0.08
N ASP A 91 29.00 5.51 1.29
CA ASP A 91 29.24 4.75 2.53
C ASP A 91 28.26 3.60 2.67
N TYR A 92 28.79 2.38 2.81
CA TYR A 92 27.99 1.17 3.01
C TYR A 92 27.04 1.25 4.22
N THR A 93 27.55 1.78 5.36
CA THR A 93 26.74 1.94 6.58
C THR A 93 25.63 2.97 6.40
N ALA A 94 25.92 4.09 5.75
CA ALA A 94 24.93 5.11 5.44
C ALA A 94 23.85 4.58 4.49
N ILE A 95 24.23 3.81 3.46
CA ILE A 95 23.29 3.17 2.53
C ILE A 95 22.37 2.20 3.28
N THR A 96 22.90 1.34 4.15
CA THR A 96 22.09 0.38 4.90
C THR A 96 21.12 1.05 5.88
N LEU A 97 21.58 2.07 6.60
CA LEU A 97 20.70 2.84 7.50
C LEU A 97 19.62 3.59 6.73
N MET A 98 19.97 4.17 5.59
CA MET A 98 19.03 4.86 4.71
C MET A 98 17.95 3.92 4.19
N THR A 99 18.33 2.72 3.72
CA THR A 99 17.36 1.71 3.25
C THR A 99 16.44 1.27 4.38
N MET A 100 16.95 1.01 5.58
CA MET A 100 16.15 0.66 6.75
C MET A 100 15.16 1.77 7.13
N ALA A 101 15.60 3.04 7.11
CA ALA A 101 14.73 4.19 7.37
C ALA A 101 13.57 4.29 6.37
N LEU A 102 13.85 4.11 5.09
CA LEU A 102 12.83 4.13 4.03
C LEU A 102 11.88 2.93 4.13
N MET A 103 12.39 1.73 4.51
CA MET A 103 11.55 0.56 4.78
C MET A 103 10.61 0.79 5.96
N MET A 104 11.05 1.45 7.03
CA MET A 104 10.18 1.87 8.14
C MET A 104 9.07 2.81 7.65
N LYS A 105 9.37 3.80 6.81
CA LYS A 105 8.38 4.74 6.27
C LYS A 105 7.33 4.05 5.42
N ILE A 106 7.70 3.06 4.62
CA ILE A 106 6.80 2.29 3.76
C ILE A 106 5.98 1.27 4.57
N GLY A 107 6.52 0.82 5.70
CA GLY A 107 5.95 -0.26 6.49
C GLY A 107 6.23 -1.65 5.91
N ALA A 108 7.43 -1.87 5.35
CA ALA A 108 7.89 -3.19 4.95
C ALA A 108 8.36 -4.01 6.16
N ALA A 109 8.29 -5.35 6.08
CA ALA A 109 8.81 -6.17 7.16
C ALA A 109 10.36 -6.04 7.23
N PRO A 110 10.94 -6.01 8.46
CA PRO A 110 10.32 -6.31 9.76
C PRO A 110 9.57 -5.13 10.40
N PHE A 111 9.64 -3.93 9.89
CA PHE A 111 9.10 -2.70 10.51
C PHE A 111 7.63 -2.43 10.17
N HIS A 112 6.83 -3.45 9.98
CA HIS A 112 5.46 -3.36 9.46
C HIS A 112 4.36 -3.21 10.52
N PHE A 113 4.64 -3.46 11.81
CA PHE A 113 3.62 -3.60 12.87
C PHE A 113 2.71 -2.37 13.03
N TRP A 114 3.24 -1.17 12.80
CA TRP A 114 2.47 0.06 12.91
C TRP A 114 1.33 0.16 11.88
N LEU A 115 1.51 -0.40 10.69
CA LEU A 115 0.63 -0.19 9.55
C LEU A 115 -0.76 -0.83 9.73
N PRO A 116 -0.91 -2.10 10.20
CA PRO A 116 -2.21 -2.69 10.54
C PRO A 116 -2.91 -2.00 11.72
N GLU A 117 -2.16 -1.54 12.73
CA GLU A 117 -2.73 -0.89 13.90
C GLU A 117 -3.26 0.52 13.54
N VAL A 118 -2.48 1.30 12.81
CA VAL A 118 -2.89 2.62 12.34
C VAL A 118 -4.08 2.53 11.39
N SER A 119 -4.08 1.57 10.46
CA SER A 119 -5.21 1.36 9.54
C SER A 119 -6.51 0.96 10.25
N GLN A 120 -6.42 0.28 11.40
CA GLN A 120 -7.58 -0.05 12.21
C GLN A 120 -8.20 1.19 12.88
N GLY A 121 -7.39 2.10 13.42
CA GLY A 121 -7.86 3.31 14.11
C GLY A 121 -8.29 4.42 13.16
N ALA A 122 -7.76 4.44 11.94
CA ALA A 122 -8.07 5.44 10.92
C ALA A 122 -9.43 5.20 10.23
N THR A 123 -10.02 6.22 9.61
CA THR A 123 -11.21 6.06 8.75
C THR A 123 -10.85 5.34 7.46
N THR A 124 -11.84 4.83 6.72
CA THR A 124 -11.59 4.11 5.45
C THR A 124 -10.85 4.96 4.41
N MET A 125 -11.18 6.26 4.29
CA MET A 125 -10.51 7.17 3.36
C MET A 125 -9.10 7.51 3.82
N THR A 126 -8.88 7.76 5.11
CA THR A 126 -7.52 8.01 5.62
C THR A 126 -6.65 6.76 5.57
N SER A 127 -7.22 5.57 5.76
CA SER A 127 -6.47 4.32 5.55
C SER A 127 -6.08 4.12 4.09
N LEU A 128 -6.94 4.50 3.14
CA LEU A 128 -6.59 4.51 1.71
C LEU A 128 -5.37 5.40 1.46
N THR A 129 -5.38 6.66 1.95
CA THR A 129 -4.25 7.58 1.73
C THR A 129 -2.94 7.05 2.33
N ILE A 130 -2.98 6.42 3.51
CA ILE A 130 -1.80 5.81 4.14
C ILE A 130 -1.27 4.64 3.31
N LEU A 131 -2.15 3.77 2.82
CA LEU A 131 -1.74 2.56 2.11
C LEU A 131 -1.31 2.80 0.65
N THR A 132 -1.73 3.92 0.05
CA THR A 132 -1.42 4.24 -1.35
C THR A 132 -0.52 5.48 -1.48
N TRP A 133 -1.02 6.65 -1.13
CA TRP A 133 -0.34 7.93 -1.39
C TRP A 133 0.96 8.09 -0.59
N GLN A 134 0.93 7.71 0.69
CA GLN A 134 2.10 7.86 1.58
C GLN A 134 3.30 6.99 1.17
N LYS A 135 3.07 5.97 0.35
CA LYS A 135 4.16 5.14 -0.18
C LYS A 135 4.91 5.79 -1.35
N LEU A 136 4.30 6.77 -2.05
CA LEU A 136 4.90 7.36 -3.25
C LEU A 136 6.22 8.07 -2.96
N ALA A 137 6.25 8.92 -1.94
CA ALA A 137 7.44 9.70 -1.61
C ALA A 137 8.65 8.83 -1.20
N PRO A 138 8.55 7.87 -0.25
CA PRO A 138 9.67 6.99 0.08
C PRO A 138 10.08 6.08 -1.08
N MET A 139 9.11 5.61 -1.89
CA MET A 139 9.41 4.79 -3.08
C MET A 139 10.16 5.58 -4.14
N ALA A 140 9.86 6.86 -4.34
CA ALA A 140 10.59 7.70 -5.27
C ALA A 140 12.06 7.83 -4.87
N ILE A 141 12.37 8.02 -3.59
CA ILE A 141 13.75 8.06 -3.09
C ILE A 141 14.44 6.70 -3.27
N LEU A 142 13.75 5.58 -2.99
CA LEU A 142 14.32 4.26 -3.24
C LEU A 142 14.64 4.03 -4.71
N LEU A 143 13.80 4.52 -5.62
CA LEU A 143 14.04 4.43 -7.07
C LEU A 143 15.28 5.23 -7.48
N THR A 144 15.49 6.42 -6.94
CA THR A 144 16.72 7.21 -7.22
C THR A 144 17.99 6.54 -6.67
N LEU A 145 17.85 5.78 -5.57
CA LEU A 145 18.93 5.05 -4.93
C LEU A 145 19.12 3.61 -5.46
N SER A 146 18.29 3.14 -6.37
CA SER A 146 18.22 1.74 -6.80
C SER A 146 19.57 1.13 -7.17
N ASN A 147 20.47 1.90 -7.80
CA ASN A 147 21.79 1.45 -8.23
C ASN A 147 22.83 1.39 -7.09
N LYS A 148 22.53 1.95 -5.92
CA LYS A 148 23.44 2.00 -4.76
C LYS A 148 23.07 1.01 -3.66
N ILE A 149 21.82 0.64 -3.61
CA ILE A 149 21.28 -0.23 -2.55
C ILE A 149 21.74 -1.67 -2.73
N ASN A 150 22.08 -2.31 -1.62
CA ASN A 150 22.42 -3.73 -1.62
C ASN A 150 21.22 -4.60 -2.00
N GLN A 151 21.37 -5.32 -3.08
CA GLN A 151 20.34 -6.22 -3.60
C GLN A 151 19.92 -7.30 -2.56
N THR A 152 20.87 -7.84 -1.81
CA THR A 152 20.61 -8.87 -0.77
C THR A 152 19.68 -8.35 0.32
N ILE A 153 19.87 -7.11 0.80
CA ILE A 153 19.01 -6.49 1.81
C ILE A 153 17.60 -6.29 1.25
N LEU A 154 17.48 -5.78 0.02
CA LEU A 154 16.16 -5.60 -0.59
C LEU A 154 15.41 -6.92 -0.77
N LEU A 155 16.09 -7.98 -1.22
CA LEU A 155 15.50 -9.30 -1.42
C LEU A 155 15.07 -9.95 -0.10
N THR A 156 15.88 -9.87 0.95
CA THR A 156 15.51 -10.41 2.26
C THR A 156 14.29 -9.68 2.83
N MET A 157 14.24 -8.34 2.75
CA MET A 157 13.09 -7.56 3.18
C MET A 157 11.85 -7.83 2.31
N ALA A 158 12.04 -8.09 1.02
CA ALA A 158 10.96 -8.44 0.10
C ALA A 158 10.32 -9.78 0.49
N ILE A 159 11.12 -10.82 0.70
CA ILE A 159 10.66 -12.15 1.12
C ILE A 159 9.97 -12.07 2.48
N LEU A 160 10.57 -11.39 3.46
CA LEU A 160 9.98 -11.19 4.79
C LEU A 160 8.64 -10.43 4.70
N SER A 161 8.51 -9.43 3.84
CA SER A 161 7.27 -8.68 3.71
C SER A 161 6.15 -9.49 3.06
N ILE A 162 6.45 -10.35 2.08
CA ILE A 162 5.46 -11.26 1.49
C ILE A 162 5.01 -12.29 2.53
N THR A 163 5.94 -12.89 3.28
CA THR A 163 5.61 -13.89 4.31
C THR A 163 4.78 -13.30 5.44
N MET A 164 5.20 -12.16 6.01
CA MET A 164 4.48 -11.51 7.10
C MET A 164 3.14 -10.94 6.65
N GLY A 165 3.05 -10.41 5.44
CA GLY A 165 1.80 -9.97 4.84
C GLY A 165 0.80 -11.11 4.65
N GLY A 166 1.28 -12.27 4.18
CA GLY A 166 0.47 -13.48 4.04
C GLY A 166 0.02 -14.05 5.40
N LEU A 167 0.96 -14.38 6.28
CA LEU A 167 0.66 -14.97 7.58
C LEU A 167 -0.19 -14.07 8.47
N GLY A 168 0.14 -12.77 8.55
CA GLY A 168 -0.58 -11.81 9.38
C GLY A 168 -2.03 -11.58 8.95
N GLY A 169 -2.32 -11.75 7.65
CA GLY A 169 -3.67 -11.58 7.12
C GLY A 169 -4.62 -12.76 7.34
N LEU A 170 -4.10 -13.99 7.57
CA LEU A 170 -4.93 -15.19 7.66
C LEU A 170 -6.02 -15.13 8.73
N ASN A 171 -5.71 -14.63 9.93
CA ASN A 171 -6.61 -14.61 11.07
C ASN A 171 -7.35 -13.27 11.28
N GLN A 172 -7.20 -12.32 10.34
CA GLN A 172 -7.86 -11.02 10.47
C GLN A 172 -9.33 -11.10 10.05
N THR A 173 -10.18 -10.46 10.86
CA THR A 173 -11.62 -10.33 10.60
C THR A 173 -12.02 -8.93 10.15
N GLN A 174 -11.18 -7.92 10.39
CA GLN A 174 -11.42 -6.52 10.04
C GLN A 174 -10.87 -6.19 8.67
N MET A 175 -11.69 -5.62 7.79
CA MET A 175 -11.31 -5.32 6.41
C MET A 175 -10.11 -4.37 6.30
N ARG A 176 -10.05 -3.32 7.11
CA ARG A 176 -8.94 -2.35 7.09
C ARG A 176 -7.61 -2.98 7.46
N LYS A 177 -7.57 -3.84 8.50
CA LYS A 177 -6.34 -4.58 8.86
C LYS A 177 -5.93 -5.54 7.76
N LEU A 178 -6.88 -6.23 7.17
CA LEU A 178 -6.63 -7.19 6.10
C LEU A 178 -6.03 -6.50 4.88
N MET A 179 -6.57 -5.34 4.50
CA MET A 179 -6.00 -4.52 3.41
C MET A 179 -4.62 -3.96 3.77
N ALA A 180 -4.32 -3.71 5.04
CA ALA A 180 -2.97 -3.32 5.47
C ALA A 180 -1.98 -4.48 5.29
N PHE A 181 -2.31 -5.70 5.69
CA PHE A 181 -1.46 -6.87 5.45
C PHE A 181 -1.29 -7.17 3.96
N SER A 182 -2.34 -7.00 3.16
CA SER A 182 -2.22 -7.08 1.70
C SER A 182 -1.25 -6.06 1.13
N SER A 183 -1.25 -4.83 1.67
CA SER A 183 -0.31 -3.78 1.25
C SER A 183 1.14 -4.11 1.61
N ILE A 184 1.38 -4.79 2.76
CA ILE A 184 2.72 -5.26 3.15
C ILE A 184 3.21 -6.35 2.19
N ALA A 185 2.35 -7.29 1.81
CA ALA A 185 2.69 -8.30 0.82
C ALA A 185 3.03 -7.69 -0.56
N HIS A 186 2.24 -6.73 -1.03
CA HIS A 186 2.50 -6.05 -2.30
C HIS A 186 3.77 -5.20 -2.27
N THR A 187 4.11 -4.55 -1.14
CA THR A 187 5.41 -3.87 -1.02
C THR A 187 6.57 -4.83 -1.16
N GLY A 188 6.45 -6.07 -0.69
CA GLY A 188 7.47 -7.10 -0.93
C GLY A 188 7.71 -7.36 -2.41
N TRP A 189 6.66 -7.47 -3.22
CA TRP A 189 6.79 -7.61 -4.67
C TRP A 189 7.46 -6.39 -5.33
N ILE A 190 7.14 -5.19 -4.89
CA ILE A 190 7.77 -3.96 -5.41
C ILE A 190 9.26 -3.92 -5.06
N LEU A 191 9.62 -4.24 -3.81
CA LEU A 191 11.00 -4.19 -3.33
C LEU A 191 11.91 -5.19 -4.02
N SER A 192 11.42 -6.37 -4.37
CA SER A 192 12.22 -7.41 -5.03
C SER A 192 12.81 -6.98 -6.38
N THR A 193 12.14 -6.07 -7.09
CA THR A 193 12.58 -5.59 -8.41
C THR A 193 13.22 -4.21 -8.39
N MET A 194 13.24 -3.52 -7.25
CA MET A 194 13.82 -2.18 -7.15
C MET A 194 15.26 -2.10 -7.66
N ALA A 195 16.12 -3.06 -7.27
CA ALA A 195 17.52 -3.09 -7.67
C ALA A 195 17.74 -3.72 -9.05
N LEU A 196 16.82 -4.57 -9.52
CA LEU A 196 16.97 -5.32 -10.77
C LEU A 196 16.40 -4.57 -11.98
N ALA A 197 15.20 -4.04 -11.80
CA ALA A 197 14.41 -3.40 -12.86
C ALA A 197 13.50 -2.31 -12.26
N PRO A 198 14.01 -1.10 -12.03
CA PRO A 198 13.25 -0.02 -11.37
C PRO A 198 11.97 0.36 -12.13
N ASN A 199 11.94 0.21 -13.46
CA ASN A 199 10.74 0.46 -14.26
C ASN A 199 9.60 -0.51 -13.93
N ILE A 200 9.93 -1.79 -13.68
CA ILE A 200 8.94 -2.79 -13.29
C ILE A 200 8.42 -2.50 -11.89
N SER A 201 9.27 -2.07 -10.96
CA SER A 201 8.83 -1.69 -9.61
C SER A 201 7.88 -0.48 -9.62
N ALA A 202 8.12 0.51 -10.47
CA ALA A 202 7.21 1.64 -10.66
C ALA A 202 5.86 1.20 -11.29
N LEU A 203 5.89 0.30 -12.26
CA LEU A 203 4.68 -0.28 -12.86
C LEU A 203 3.88 -1.09 -11.82
N THR A 204 4.54 -1.93 -11.01
CA THR A 204 3.86 -2.72 -9.97
C THR A 204 3.22 -1.84 -8.91
N LEU A 205 3.87 -0.73 -8.53
CA LEU A 205 3.31 0.26 -7.62
C LEU A 205 2.06 0.93 -8.22
N SER A 206 2.09 1.30 -9.50
CA SER A 206 0.95 1.93 -10.17
C SER A 206 -0.26 0.98 -10.25
N ILE A 207 -0.04 -0.28 -10.60
CA ILE A 207 -1.09 -1.31 -10.63
C ILE A 207 -1.65 -1.54 -9.21
N TYR A 208 -0.79 -1.59 -8.20
CA TYR A 208 -1.22 -1.71 -6.81
C TYR A 208 -2.16 -0.55 -6.40
N ILE A 209 -1.82 0.69 -6.71
CA ILE A 209 -2.65 1.84 -6.41
C ILE A 209 -3.99 1.75 -7.16
N MET A 210 -3.95 1.41 -8.45
CA MET A 210 -5.16 1.29 -9.27
C MET A 210 -6.12 0.20 -8.78
N THR A 211 -5.60 -0.90 -8.23
CA THR A 211 -6.43 -2.01 -7.73
C THR A 211 -6.93 -1.79 -6.30
N THR A 212 -6.17 -1.11 -5.45
CA THR A 212 -6.55 -0.87 -4.04
C THR A 212 -7.54 0.30 -3.88
N THR A 213 -7.43 1.35 -4.70
CA THR A 213 -8.32 2.52 -4.62
C THR A 213 -9.79 2.17 -4.77
N PRO A 214 -10.25 1.39 -5.76
CA PRO A 214 -11.65 1.04 -5.89
C PRO A 214 -12.19 0.19 -4.73
N ILE A 215 -11.37 -0.70 -4.17
CA ILE A 215 -11.78 -1.50 -3.01
C ILE A 215 -12.08 -0.61 -1.81
N PHE A 216 -11.20 0.33 -1.49
CA PHE A 216 -11.43 1.25 -0.38
C PHE A 216 -12.60 2.19 -0.61
N MET A 217 -12.80 2.66 -1.85
CA MET A 217 -13.97 3.45 -2.21
C MET A 217 -15.26 2.67 -1.96
N MET A 218 -15.29 1.38 -2.35
CA MET A 218 -16.46 0.52 -2.09
C MET A 218 -16.70 0.28 -0.61
N LEU A 219 -15.64 -0.03 0.16
CA LEU A 219 -15.74 -0.18 1.62
C LEU A 219 -16.27 1.10 2.30
N HIS A 220 -15.94 2.27 1.74
CA HIS A 220 -16.45 3.53 2.26
C HIS A 220 -17.93 3.73 1.94
N PHE A 221 -18.36 3.46 0.71
CA PHE A 221 -19.77 3.59 0.31
C PHE A 221 -20.69 2.65 1.07
N THR A 222 -20.25 1.41 1.25
CA THR A 222 -21.04 0.37 1.92
C THR A 222 -20.87 0.37 3.43
N SER A 223 -19.95 1.22 3.97
CA SER A 223 -19.61 1.31 5.39
C SER A 223 -19.28 -0.04 6.04
N THR A 224 -18.76 -1.00 5.26
CA THR A 224 -18.40 -2.34 5.74
C THR A 224 -17.13 -2.32 6.55
N SER A 225 -17.16 -2.86 7.75
CA SER A 225 -16.02 -2.91 8.67
C SER A 225 -15.44 -4.31 8.82
N THR A 226 -16.28 -5.33 8.76
CA THR A 226 -15.89 -6.74 8.98
C THR A 226 -16.11 -7.58 7.74
N ILE A 227 -15.49 -8.78 7.71
CA ILE A 227 -15.71 -9.75 6.63
C ILE A 227 -17.17 -10.21 6.55
N LYS A 228 -17.87 -10.29 7.70
CA LYS A 228 -19.30 -10.63 7.72
C LYS A 228 -20.15 -9.60 6.99
N ASP A 229 -19.82 -8.32 7.16
CA ASP A 229 -20.55 -7.23 6.51
C ASP A 229 -20.42 -7.30 4.97
N LEU A 230 -19.30 -7.84 4.45
CA LEU A 230 -19.13 -8.08 3.01
C LEU A 230 -20.18 -9.06 2.46
N GLY A 231 -20.48 -10.12 3.18
CA GLY A 231 -21.52 -11.07 2.77
C GLY A 231 -22.91 -10.43 2.69
N MET A 232 -23.17 -9.44 3.56
CA MET A 232 -24.44 -8.69 3.55
C MET A 232 -24.55 -7.67 2.41
N MET A 233 -23.46 -7.31 1.73
CA MET A 233 -23.49 -6.36 0.61
C MET A 233 -24.32 -6.82 -0.58
N TRP A 234 -24.46 -8.13 -0.77
CA TRP A 234 -25.34 -8.70 -1.81
C TRP A 234 -26.79 -8.21 -1.70
N THR A 235 -27.27 -8.03 -0.48
CA THR A 235 -28.63 -7.52 -0.24
C THR A 235 -28.79 -6.06 -0.64
N ILE A 236 -27.72 -5.26 -0.58
CA ILE A 236 -27.73 -3.84 -0.94
C ILE A 236 -27.66 -3.69 -2.46
N SER A 237 -26.66 -4.30 -3.11
CA SER A 237 -26.48 -4.22 -4.56
C SER A 237 -25.63 -5.38 -5.08
N PRO A 238 -26.23 -6.31 -5.82
CA PRO A 238 -25.52 -7.48 -6.36
C PRO A 238 -24.46 -7.10 -7.40
N GLN A 239 -24.68 -6.04 -8.18
CA GLN A 239 -23.70 -5.56 -9.16
C GLN A 239 -22.40 -5.08 -8.49
N LEU A 240 -22.49 -4.38 -7.35
CA LEU A 240 -21.34 -3.88 -6.63
C LEU A 240 -20.52 -5.00 -5.99
N THR A 241 -21.20 -6.01 -5.46
CA THR A 241 -20.50 -7.18 -4.91
C THR A 241 -19.76 -7.95 -5.99
N SER A 242 -20.35 -8.14 -7.18
CA SER A 242 -19.66 -8.82 -8.28
C SER A 242 -18.41 -8.07 -8.76
N ILE A 243 -18.47 -6.74 -8.87
CA ILE A 243 -17.33 -5.92 -9.25
C ILE A 243 -16.26 -5.93 -8.13
N LEU A 244 -16.68 -5.85 -6.86
CA LEU A 244 -15.75 -5.91 -5.73
C LEU A 244 -15.05 -7.27 -5.65
N THR A 245 -15.75 -8.37 -5.89
CA THR A 245 -15.12 -9.70 -5.92
C THR A 245 -14.07 -9.80 -7.02
N MET A 246 -14.37 -9.29 -8.21
CA MET A 246 -13.40 -9.25 -9.33
C MET A 246 -12.17 -8.39 -9.01
N THR A 247 -12.34 -7.23 -8.34
CA THR A 247 -11.19 -6.39 -7.93
C THR A 247 -10.36 -7.04 -6.82
N ILE A 248 -10.96 -7.76 -5.88
CA ILE A 248 -10.22 -8.55 -4.88
C ILE A 248 -9.45 -9.68 -5.54
N LEU A 249 -10.05 -10.39 -6.50
CA LEU A 249 -9.38 -11.44 -7.27
C LEU A 249 -8.21 -10.88 -8.11
N SER A 250 -8.34 -9.66 -8.63
CA SER A 250 -7.24 -8.99 -9.32
C SER A 250 -6.07 -8.69 -8.39
N LEU A 251 -6.30 -8.26 -7.15
CA LEU A 251 -5.23 -8.17 -6.13
C LEU A 251 -4.57 -9.52 -5.86
N GLY A 252 -5.36 -10.60 -5.86
CA GLY A 252 -4.83 -11.97 -5.73
C GLY A 252 -3.87 -12.36 -6.84
N GLY A 253 -4.00 -11.76 -8.01
CA GLY A 253 -3.17 -12.05 -9.18
C GLY A 253 -3.58 -13.31 -9.91
N LEU A 254 -4.89 -13.51 -10.14
CA LEU A 254 -5.35 -14.60 -11.00
C LEU A 254 -5.05 -14.29 -12.49
N PRO A 255 -4.71 -15.30 -13.30
CA PRO A 255 -4.21 -15.12 -14.67
C PRO A 255 -5.03 -14.22 -15.59
N PRO A 256 -6.38 -14.19 -15.57
CA PRO A 256 -7.12 -13.33 -16.49
C PRO A 256 -7.17 -11.87 -16.04
N LEU A 257 -6.64 -11.52 -14.86
CA LEU A 257 -6.78 -10.20 -14.25
C LEU A 257 -5.45 -9.43 -14.21
N THR A 258 -5.55 -8.10 -14.11
CA THR A 258 -4.39 -7.19 -14.15
C THR A 258 -3.32 -7.47 -13.10
N GLY A 259 -3.71 -7.90 -11.91
CA GLY A 259 -2.77 -8.19 -10.81
C GLY A 259 -1.84 -9.39 -11.04
N PHE A 260 -2.11 -10.24 -12.03
CA PHE A 260 -1.21 -11.33 -12.41
C PHE A 260 0.03 -10.79 -13.15
N MET A 261 -0.14 -9.81 -13.97
CA MET A 261 0.89 -9.22 -14.82
C MET A 261 2.16 -8.78 -14.04
N PRO A 262 2.06 -7.97 -12.97
CA PRO A 262 3.24 -7.56 -12.23
C PRO A 262 3.99 -8.75 -11.61
N LYS A 263 3.28 -9.73 -11.06
CA LYS A 263 3.90 -10.91 -10.45
C LYS A 263 4.68 -11.73 -11.50
N TRP A 264 4.08 -11.93 -12.67
CA TRP A 264 4.72 -12.67 -13.77
C TRP A 264 5.96 -11.95 -14.29
N LEU A 265 5.91 -10.64 -14.49
CA LEU A 265 7.08 -9.86 -14.93
C LEU A 265 8.22 -9.87 -13.91
N ILE A 266 7.89 -9.77 -12.61
CA ILE A 266 8.86 -9.82 -11.52
C ILE A 266 9.58 -11.18 -11.53
N LEU A 267 8.82 -12.29 -11.55
CA LEU A 267 9.39 -13.63 -11.55
C LEU A 267 10.28 -13.87 -12.78
N ASN A 268 9.83 -13.44 -13.97
CA ASN A 268 10.65 -13.56 -15.19
C ASN A 268 11.97 -12.81 -15.05
N LYS A 269 11.96 -11.58 -14.53
CA LYS A 269 13.19 -10.81 -14.32
C LYS A 269 14.11 -11.46 -13.29
N MET A 270 13.57 -11.95 -12.17
CA MET A 270 14.39 -12.64 -11.16
C MET A 270 15.07 -13.88 -11.72
N VAL A 271 14.36 -14.66 -12.53
CA VAL A 271 14.93 -15.85 -13.20
C VAL A 271 16.05 -15.45 -14.18
N MET A 272 15.87 -14.36 -14.94
CA MET A 272 16.90 -13.86 -15.85
C MET A 272 18.18 -13.39 -15.13
N PHE A 273 18.06 -12.96 -13.89
CA PHE A 273 19.20 -12.57 -13.04
C PHE A 273 19.75 -13.75 -12.19
N ASN A 274 19.39 -15.00 -12.50
CA ASN A 274 19.80 -16.21 -11.80
C ASN A 274 19.39 -16.30 -10.32
N LEU A 275 18.33 -15.58 -9.91
CA LEU A 275 17.76 -15.58 -8.57
C LEU A 275 16.57 -16.56 -8.48
N MET A 276 16.77 -17.81 -8.90
CA MET A 276 15.69 -18.81 -8.98
C MET A 276 15.16 -19.20 -7.59
N THR A 277 16.03 -19.30 -6.59
CA THR A 277 15.67 -19.71 -5.23
C THR A 277 14.75 -18.67 -4.56
N GLU A 278 15.10 -17.39 -4.67
CA GLU A 278 14.32 -16.28 -4.13
C GLU A 278 12.99 -16.14 -4.87
N ALA A 279 12.99 -16.29 -6.19
CA ALA A 279 11.78 -16.26 -7.00
C ALA A 279 10.81 -17.39 -6.62
N ALA A 280 11.31 -18.61 -6.42
CA ALA A 280 10.50 -19.74 -5.97
C ALA A 280 9.92 -19.51 -4.57
N LEU A 281 10.72 -19.01 -3.62
CA LEU A 281 10.25 -18.67 -2.27
C LEU A 281 9.15 -17.61 -2.31
N MET A 282 9.33 -16.54 -3.08
CA MET A 282 8.31 -15.50 -3.23
C MET A 282 7.02 -16.04 -3.85
N ALA A 283 7.12 -16.90 -4.85
CA ALA A 283 5.95 -17.52 -5.48
C ALA A 283 5.16 -18.37 -4.48
N VAL A 284 5.83 -19.25 -3.72
CA VAL A 284 5.20 -20.10 -2.70
C VAL A 284 4.56 -19.25 -1.60
N MET A 285 5.27 -18.25 -1.07
CA MET A 285 4.72 -17.39 0.00
C MET A 285 3.56 -16.52 -0.49
N SER A 286 3.48 -16.21 -1.78
CA SER A 286 2.35 -15.48 -2.34
C SER A 286 1.05 -16.30 -2.37
N LEU A 287 1.11 -17.62 -2.26
CA LEU A 287 -0.08 -18.47 -2.13
C LEU A 287 -0.85 -18.19 -0.84
N LEU A 288 -0.16 -17.78 0.23
CA LEU A 288 -0.82 -17.36 1.48
C LEU A 288 -1.69 -16.13 1.27
N SER A 289 -1.19 -15.14 0.56
CA SER A 289 -1.99 -13.95 0.22
C SER A 289 -3.14 -14.28 -0.74
N LEU A 290 -2.94 -15.16 -1.70
CA LEU A 290 -4.00 -15.65 -2.59
C LEU A 290 -5.13 -16.31 -1.80
N TYR A 291 -4.81 -17.16 -0.83
CA TYR A 291 -5.82 -17.79 0.03
C TYR A 291 -6.70 -16.77 0.76
N ILE A 292 -6.11 -15.68 1.26
CA ILE A 292 -6.87 -14.60 1.91
C ILE A 292 -7.90 -14.02 0.94
N TYR A 293 -7.50 -13.71 -0.29
CA TYR A 293 -8.40 -13.13 -1.29
C TYR A 293 -9.49 -14.11 -1.73
N LEU A 294 -9.16 -15.38 -1.92
CA LEU A 294 -10.16 -16.41 -2.22
C LEU A 294 -11.17 -16.58 -1.07
N ARG A 295 -10.73 -16.55 0.19
CA ARG A 295 -11.61 -16.57 1.34
C ARG A 295 -12.56 -15.38 1.34
N LEU A 296 -12.09 -14.17 1.04
CA LEU A 296 -12.94 -12.98 0.95
C LEU A 296 -13.98 -13.08 -0.14
N THR A 297 -13.58 -13.52 -1.32
CA THR A 297 -14.52 -13.69 -2.45
C THR A 297 -15.54 -14.79 -2.19
N TYR A 298 -15.12 -15.90 -1.59
CA TYR A 298 -16.02 -16.97 -1.19
C TYR A 298 -17.09 -16.47 -0.19
N ILE A 299 -16.69 -15.73 0.85
CA ILE A 299 -17.62 -15.19 1.83
C ILE A 299 -18.57 -14.17 1.20
N SER A 300 -18.08 -13.32 0.29
CA SER A 300 -18.92 -12.30 -0.33
C SER A 300 -19.90 -12.85 -1.36
N SER A 301 -19.59 -13.99 -2.01
CA SER A 301 -20.43 -14.52 -3.11
C SER A 301 -21.24 -15.76 -2.77
N MET A 302 -20.75 -16.61 -1.83
CA MET A 302 -21.31 -17.98 -1.66
C MET A 302 -21.97 -18.23 -0.30
N THR A 303 -21.56 -17.54 0.78
CA THR A 303 -21.96 -17.96 2.13
C THR A 303 -23.26 -17.39 2.63
N LEU A 304 -23.77 -16.31 2.05
CA LEU A 304 -24.96 -15.63 2.56
C LEU A 304 -25.96 -15.42 1.41
N THR A 305 -26.96 -16.27 1.37
CA THR A 305 -28.15 -16.03 0.54
C THR A 305 -28.92 -14.84 1.10
N PRO A 306 -29.44 -13.92 0.26
CA PRO A 306 -30.26 -12.82 0.74
C PRO A 306 -31.53 -13.37 1.42
N HIS A 307 -31.70 -13.06 2.70
CA HIS A 307 -32.95 -13.33 3.37
C HIS A 307 -34.08 -12.52 2.73
N ILE A 308 -35.20 -13.16 2.42
CA ILE A 308 -36.36 -12.56 1.77
C ILE A 308 -36.81 -11.28 2.49
N ASN A 309 -36.77 -11.27 3.83
CA ASN A 309 -37.16 -10.13 4.65
C ASN A 309 -36.28 -8.89 4.47
N THR A 310 -34.97 -9.06 4.21
CA THR A 310 -34.05 -7.92 3.97
C THR A 310 -34.22 -7.36 2.58
N THR A 311 -34.57 -8.16 1.58
CA THR A 311 -34.83 -7.71 0.22
C THR A 311 -36.12 -6.91 0.10
N THR A 312 -37.17 -7.24 0.87
CA THR A 312 -38.44 -6.52 0.90
C THR A 312 -38.31 -5.10 1.49
N MET A 313 -37.31 -4.85 2.33
CA MET A 313 -37.07 -3.55 2.94
C MET A 313 -36.22 -2.60 2.07
N LYS A 314 -35.76 -3.03 0.89
CA LYS A 314 -34.92 -2.24 -0.02
C LYS A 314 -35.51 -0.88 -0.38
N TRP A 315 -36.82 -0.78 -0.54
CA TRP A 315 -37.48 0.47 -0.90
C TRP A 315 -37.37 1.57 0.17
N ARG A 316 -37.02 1.23 1.41
CA ARG A 316 -36.80 2.17 2.52
C ARG A 316 -35.35 2.62 2.64
N MET A 317 -34.40 1.98 1.95
CA MET A 317 -33.00 2.33 2.02
C MET A 317 -32.68 3.51 1.08
N ASN A 318 -32.14 4.59 1.64
CA ASN A 318 -31.59 5.67 0.84
C ASN A 318 -30.30 5.18 0.16
N TYR A 319 -30.37 4.92 -1.12
CA TYR A 319 -29.19 4.58 -1.91
C TYR A 319 -28.30 5.81 -2.06
N LYS A 320 -27.09 5.75 -1.54
CA LYS A 320 -26.06 6.72 -1.89
C LYS A 320 -25.68 6.48 -3.35
N THR A 321 -25.91 7.48 -4.20
CA THR A 321 -25.49 7.43 -5.60
C THR A 321 -23.97 7.24 -5.67
N GLN A 322 -23.53 6.27 -6.45
CA GLN A 322 -22.11 6.04 -6.63
C GLN A 322 -21.52 7.12 -7.55
N PRO A 323 -20.35 7.67 -7.21
CA PRO A 323 -19.66 8.53 -8.16
C PRO A 323 -19.19 7.71 -9.37
N LEU A 324 -19.35 8.26 -10.57
CA LEU A 324 -18.90 7.66 -11.81
C LEU A 324 -17.41 7.27 -11.77
N THR A 325 -16.61 8.03 -11.02
CA THR A 325 -15.18 7.79 -10.81
C THR A 325 -14.86 6.43 -10.19
N SER A 326 -15.71 5.92 -9.30
CA SER A 326 -15.47 4.60 -8.69
C SER A 326 -15.68 3.47 -9.69
N SER A 327 -16.71 3.54 -10.54
CA SER A 327 -16.98 2.51 -11.55
C SER A 327 -15.90 2.50 -12.65
N THR A 328 -15.42 3.66 -13.09
CA THR A 328 -14.33 3.74 -14.08
C THR A 328 -13.02 3.16 -13.52
N LEU A 329 -12.66 3.48 -12.28
CA LEU A 329 -11.48 2.91 -11.64
C LEU A 329 -11.57 1.39 -11.47
N MET A 330 -12.76 0.84 -11.20
CA MET A 330 -12.97 -0.60 -11.11
C MET A 330 -12.77 -1.30 -12.45
N ILE A 331 -13.33 -0.75 -13.52
CA ILE A 331 -13.20 -1.28 -14.88
C ILE A 331 -11.72 -1.26 -15.29
N LEU A 332 -11.03 -0.15 -15.07
CA LEU A 332 -9.60 -0.04 -15.31
C LEU A 332 -8.79 -1.08 -14.50
N ALA A 333 -9.10 -1.26 -13.22
CA ALA A 333 -8.43 -2.24 -12.36
C ALA A 333 -8.59 -3.69 -12.82
N ILE A 334 -9.59 -4.03 -13.60
CA ILE A 334 -9.85 -5.37 -14.13
C ILE A 334 -9.27 -5.55 -15.52
N LEU A 335 -9.39 -4.55 -16.40
CA LEU A 335 -9.16 -4.68 -17.82
C LEU A 335 -7.83 -4.08 -18.34
N MET A 336 -6.92 -3.63 -17.48
CA MET A 336 -5.63 -3.08 -17.91
C MET A 336 -4.63 -4.10 -18.46
N LEU A 337 -4.92 -5.38 -18.41
CA LEU A 337 -4.00 -6.43 -18.86
C LEU A 337 -3.57 -6.27 -20.34
N PRO A 338 -4.42 -5.86 -21.30
CA PRO A 338 -4.00 -5.68 -22.70
C PRO A 338 -3.08 -4.47 -22.93
N ILE A 339 -3.07 -3.50 -21.99
CA ILE A 339 -2.27 -2.26 -22.10
C ILE A 339 -0.83 -2.49 -21.65
N THR A 340 -0.53 -3.70 -21.19
CA THR A 340 0.81 -4.02 -20.69
C THR A 340 1.86 -3.85 -21.78
N PRO A 341 2.96 -3.13 -21.50
CA PRO A 341 4.01 -2.97 -22.48
C PRO A 341 4.58 -4.35 -22.86
N LYS A 342 4.83 -4.55 -24.14
CA LYS A 342 5.66 -5.67 -24.61
C LYS A 342 7.08 -5.40 -24.11
N LEU A 343 7.38 -5.87 -22.90
CA LEU A 343 8.70 -5.77 -22.26
C LEU A 343 9.55 -6.98 -22.65
#